data_1671b0a6770ddc102c81c41136e215f9
#
_entry.id   1671b0a6770ddc102c81c41136e215f9
#
_cell.length_a   1.000
_cell.length_b   1.000
_cell.length_c   1.000
_cell.angle_alpha   90.00
_cell.angle_beta   90.00
_cell.angle_gamma   90.00
#
_symmetry.space_group_name_H-M   'P 1'
#
loop_
_entity.id
_entity.type
_entity.pdbx_description
1 polymer ?
#
loop_
_entity_poly.entity_id
_entity_poly.type
_entity_poly.pdbx_seq_one_letter_code
_entity_poly.pdbx_strand_id
1 'polypeptide(L)'
;PDQWLHSPEIIDEDMRLMNLAHVNSATVSIFSWAMLEPEEGVYNFKWLDDLLDKLYKNGKDVILATPSGARPNWLAQKYPEVLRVEETGIRNEYGVRHNHCLTSPIYREKVRNINTLLAERYKNHPAVKMWHISNEYCGECHCDLCQEAFREWLKKEYDNDLEKLNFKWWSGFWSHQITDWSQINSPKFRGE
;
A
#
# COMPACT_ATOMS: atom_id res chain seq x y z
N PRO A 1 3.17 5.48 -16.78
CA PRO A 1 1.84 5.39 -17.44
C PRO A 1 1.37 6.73 -17.97
N ASP A 2 1.55 7.83 -17.24
CA ASP A 2 1.11 9.16 -17.67
C ASP A 2 1.60 9.56 -19.06
N GLN A 3 2.87 9.33 -19.34
CA GLN A 3 3.47 9.63 -20.64
C GLN A 3 2.74 8.91 -21.77
N TRP A 4 2.38 7.66 -21.56
CA TRP A 4 1.69 6.84 -22.56
C TRP A 4 0.25 7.29 -22.83
N LEU A 5 -0.39 7.96 -21.85
CA LEU A 5 -1.75 8.45 -22.01
C LEU A 5 -1.81 9.76 -22.79
N HIS A 6 -0.79 10.61 -22.61
CA HIS A 6 -0.74 11.95 -23.20
C HIS A 6 0.07 12.02 -24.50
N SER A 7 0.84 10.97 -24.80
CA SER A 7 1.74 10.92 -25.96
C SER A 7 1.72 9.52 -26.57
N PRO A 8 0.72 9.21 -27.41
CA PRO A 8 0.59 7.90 -28.06
C PRO A 8 1.82 7.47 -28.84
N GLU A 9 2.55 8.43 -29.43
CA GLU A 9 3.80 8.21 -30.14
C GLU A 9 4.90 7.64 -29.25
N ILE A 10 4.94 7.98 -27.96
CA ILE A 10 5.90 7.45 -27.00
C ILE A 10 5.65 5.95 -26.76
N ILE A 11 4.40 5.53 -26.63
CA ILE A 11 4.11 4.11 -26.43
C ILE A 11 4.48 3.29 -27.67
N ASP A 12 4.32 3.84 -28.87
CA ASP A 12 4.71 3.17 -30.12
C ASP A 12 6.23 3.02 -30.22
N GLU A 13 6.97 4.08 -29.86
CA GLU A 13 8.43 4.03 -29.83
C GLU A 13 8.94 3.09 -28.71
N ASP A 14 8.34 3.11 -27.53
CA ASP A 14 8.70 2.18 -26.46
C ASP A 14 8.44 0.72 -26.87
N MET A 15 7.34 0.42 -27.57
CA MET A 15 7.11 -0.92 -28.12
C MET A 15 8.19 -1.31 -29.14
N ARG A 16 8.60 -0.37 -30.00
CA ARG A 16 9.69 -0.61 -30.97
C ARG A 16 11.01 -0.89 -30.25
N LEU A 17 11.36 -0.08 -29.24
CA LEU A 17 12.58 -0.26 -28.45
C LEU A 17 12.57 -1.55 -27.64
N MET A 18 11.45 -1.91 -27.01
CA MET A 18 11.28 -3.18 -26.32
C MET A 18 11.49 -4.38 -27.26
N ASN A 19 11.01 -4.29 -28.50
CA ASN A 19 11.23 -5.34 -29.50
C ASN A 19 12.72 -5.45 -29.90
N LEU A 20 13.38 -4.33 -30.10
CA LEU A 20 14.82 -4.31 -30.44
C LEU A 20 15.68 -4.85 -29.28
N ALA A 21 15.30 -4.54 -28.04
CA ALA A 21 16.00 -5.00 -26.83
C ALA A 21 15.60 -6.43 -26.41
N HIS A 22 14.75 -7.10 -27.17
CA HIS A 22 14.21 -8.43 -26.85
C HIS A 22 13.50 -8.50 -25.47
N VAL A 23 12.93 -7.37 -24.99
CA VAL A 23 12.11 -7.34 -23.80
C VAL A 23 10.79 -8.05 -24.09
N ASN A 24 10.44 -9.04 -23.27
CA ASN A 24 9.25 -9.87 -23.45
C ASN A 24 8.15 -9.64 -22.40
N SER A 25 8.41 -8.83 -21.37
CA SER A 25 7.42 -8.54 -20.33
C SER A 25 7.49 -7.09 -19.85
N ALA A 26 6.37 -6.58 -19.38
CA ALA A 26 6.24 -5.24 -18.82
C ALA A 26 5.46 -5.26 -17.49
N THR A 27 5.98 -4.56 -16.48
CA THR A 27 5.24 -4.31 -15.25
C THR A 27 4.45 -3.00 -15.40
N VAL A 28 3.15 -3.04 -15.18
CA VAL A 28 2.26 -1.89 -15.36
C VAL A 28 1.37 -1.65 -14.16
N SER A 29 0.85 -0.43 -14.01
CA SER A 29 -0.17 -0.04 -13.02
C SER A 29 0.31 0.10 -11.56
N ILE A 30 1.62 0.11 -11.27
CA ILE A 30 2.16 0.10 -9.89
C ILE A 30 1.62 1.26 -9.03
N PHE A 31 1.51 2.47 -9.59
CA PHE A 31 1.08 3.69 -8.89
C PHE A 31 -0.13 4.35 -9.53
N SER A 32 -1.00 3.58 -10.18
CA SER A 32 -2.06 4.12 -11.03
C SER A 32 -3.41 4.26 -10.32
N TRP A 33 -3.49 4.18 -8.99
CA TRP A 33 -4.78 4.18 -8.31
C TRP A 33 -5.62 5.43 -8.66
N ALA A 34 -5.03 6.63 -8.62
CA ALA A 34 -5.75 7.86 -8.97
C ALA A 34 -6.24 7.89 -10.43
N MET A 35 -5.61 7.16 -11.34
CA MET A 35 -6.03 7.04 -12.73
C MET A 35 -7.14 5.99 -12.91
N LEU A 36 -7.10 4.93 -12.11
CA LEU A 36 -8.11 3.88 -12.10
C LEU A 36 -9.38 4.29 -11.37
N GLU A 37 -9.23 5.13 -10.32
CA GLU A 37 -10.30 5.64 -9.48
C GLU A 37 -10.02 7.13 -9.18
N PRO A 38 -10.30 8.03 -10.15
CA PRO A 38 -10.05 9.47 -9.99
C PRO A 38 -10.88 10.12 -8.89
N GLU A 39 -12.07 9.58 -8.62
CA GLU A 39 -12.94 9.93 -7.51
C GLU A 39 -13.44 8.65 -6.85
N GLU A 40 -13.78 8.70 -5.58
CA GLU A 40 -14.26 7.54 -4.84
C GLU A 40 -15.45 6.86 -5.50
N GLY A 41 -15.28 5.61 -5.90
CA GLY A 41 -16.32 4.81 -6.56
C GLY A 41 -16.50 5.11 -8.06
N VAL A 42 -15.72 6.02 -8.62
CA VAL A 42 -15.73 6.32 -10.06
C VAL A 42 -14.51 5.69 -10.71
N TYR A 43 -14.73 4.68 -11.54
CA TYR A 43 -13.66 3.87 -12.11
C TYR A 43 -13.43 4.11 -13.58
N ASN A 44 -12.17 4.18 -14.00
CA ASN A 44 -11.72 4.33 -15.37
C ASN A 44 -10.67 3.27 -15.71
N PHE A 45 -11.12 2.14 -16.25
CA PHE A 45 -10.23 1.04 -16.66
C PHE A 45 -9.87 1.07 -18.14
N LYS A 46 -10.53 1.91 -18.95
CA LYS A 46 -10.37 1.85 -20.40
C LYS A 46 -8.91 2.01 -20.87
N TRP A 47 -8.19 2.93 -20.30
CA TRP A 47 -6.79 3.14 -20.64
C TRP A 47 -5.91 1.91 -20.34
N LEU A 48 -6.23 1.18 -19.26
CA LEU A 48 -5.50 -0.03 -18.89
C LEU A 48 -5.89 -1.19 -19.81
N ASP A 49 -7.17 -1.31 -20.19
CA ASP A 49 -7.62 -2.27 -21.19
C ASP A 49 -6.84 -2.09 -22.50
N ASP A 50 -6.82 -0.85 -23.01
CA ASP A 50 -6.14 -0.50 -24.27
C ASP A 50 -4.62 -0.80 -24.19
N LEU A 51 -4.00 -0.50 -23.05
CA LEU A 51 -2.58 -0.79 -22.82
C LEU A 51 -2.29 -2.29 -22.79
N LEU A 52 -3.07 -3.07 -22.06
CA LEU A 52 -2.88 -4.52 -21.98
C LEU A 52 -3.08 -5.19 -23.34
N ASP A 53 -4.08 -4.75 -24.09
CA ASP A 53 -4.31 -5.22 -25.45
C ASP A 53 -3.14 -4.88 -26.37
N LYS A 54 -2.58 -3.68 -26.27
CA LYS A 54 -1.44 -3.25 -27.06
C LYS A 54 -0.20 -4.07 -26.74
N LEU A 55 0.09 -4.29 -25.46
CA LEU A 55 1.20 -5.15 -25.02
C LEU A 55 1.02 -6.58 -25.55
N TYR A 56 -0.17 -7.15 -25.44
CA TYR A 56 -0.47 -8.48 -25.96
C TYR A 56 -0.26 -8.59 -27.46
N LYS A 57 -0.76 -7.63 -28.25
CA LYS A 57 -0.60 -7.59 -29.71
C LYS A 57 0.88 -7.48 -30.13
N ASN A 58 1.72 -6.92 -29.28
CA ASN A 58 3.18 -6.84 -29.50
C ASN A 58 3.95 -8.01 -28.87
N GLY A 59 3.28 -9.08 -28.46
CA GLY A 59 3.90 -10.29 -27.92
C GLY A 59 4.55 -10.09 -26.55
N LYS A 60 4.03 -9.14 -25.74
CA LYS A 60 4.53 -8.87 -24.39
C LYS A 60 3.63 -9.49 -23.34
N ASP A 61 4.23 -10.21 -22.41
CA ASP A 61 3.59 -10.60 -21.17
C ASP A 61 3.49 -9.43 -20.21
N VAL A 62 2.50 -9.46 -19.31
CA VAL A 62 2.25 -8.40 -18.34
C VAL A 62 2.36 -8.93 -16.93
N ILE A 63 3.12 -8.21 -16.13
CA ILE A 63 3.07 -8.27 -14.67
C ILE A 63 2.17 -7.12 -14.23
N LEU A 64 0.93 -7.43 -13.88
CA LEU A 64 -0.06 -6.42 -13.51
C LEU A 64 0.05 -6.11 -12.02
N ALA A 65 0.29 -4.83 -11.70
CA ALA A 65 0.42 -4.40 -10.32
C ALA A 65 -0.93 -3.97 -9.72
N THR A 66 -1.14 -4.32 -8.45
CA THR A 66 -2.16 -3.68 -7.62
C THR A 66 -1.65 -2.30 -7.19
N PRO A 67 -2.45 -1.22 -7.30
CA PRO A 67 -1.93 0.14 -7.25
C PRO A 67 -1.77 0.71 -5.83
N SER A 68 -1.92 -0.12 -4.80
CA SER A 68 -2.05 0.29 -3.40
C SER A 68 -0.78 0.91 -2.79
N GLY A 69 0.36 0.83 -3.46
CA GLY A 69 1.60 1.48 -3.02
C GLY A 69 1.56 3.02 -3.06
N ALA A 70 0.64 3.61 -3.81
CA ALA A 70 0.41 5.05 -3.86
C ALA A 70 -1.09 5.32 -3.91
N ARG A 71 -1.63 5.88 -2.85
CA ARG A 71 -3.06 6.20 -2.72
C ARG A 71 -3.43 7.48 -3.48
N PRO A 72 -4.67 7.61 -3.96
CA PRO A 72 -5.15 8.86 -4.53
C PRO A 72 -5.34 9.96 -3.47
N ASN A 73 -5.27 11.22 -3.91
CA ASN A 73 -5.39 12.36 -3.01
C ASN A 73 -6.77 12.47 -2.36
N TRP A 74 -7.84 12.11 -3.09
CA TRP A 74 -9.21 12.13 -2.54
C TRP A 74 -9.35 11.25 -1.29
N LEU A 75 -8.60 10.12 -1.21
CA LEU A 75 -8.64 9.23 -0.07
C LEU A 75 -8.10 9.91 1.20
N ALA A 76 -6.98 10.63 1.10
CA ALA A 76 -6.41 11.36 2.23
C ALA A 76 -7.22 12.63 2.57
N GLN A 77 -7.81 13.28 1.58
CA GLN A 77 -8.64 14.46 1.78
C GLN A 77 -9.95 14.12 2.51
N LYS A 78 -10.59 13.03 2.10
CA LYS A 78 -11.88 12.59 2.66
C LYS A 78 -11.74 11.86 3.99
N TYR A 79 -10.62 11.14 4.15
CA TYR A 79 -10.32 10.28 5.30
C TYR A 79 -8.91 10.54 5.82
N PRO A 80 -8.63 11.71 6.45
CA PRO A 80 -7.28 12.08 6.87
C PRO A 80 -6.65 11.08 7.87
N GLU A 81 -7.45 10.29 8.56
CA GLU A 81 -6.98 9.22 9.45
C GLU A 81 -6.26 8.07 8.74
N VAL A 82 -6.35 7.98 7.41
CA VAL A 82 -5.55 7.02 6.65
C VAL A 82 -4.07 7.41 6.59
N LEU A 83 -3.74 8.67 6.85
CA LEU A 83 -2.37 9.16 6.84
C LEU A 83 -1.58 8.64 8.04
N ARG A 84 -0.31 8.36 7.83
CA ARG A 84 0.61 7.95 8.90
C ARG A 84 0.76 8.99 9.98
N VAL A 85 1.04 8.51 11.18
CA VAL A 85 1.51 9.31 12.30
C VAL A 85 2.96 8.93 12.57
N GLU A 86 3.83 9.92 12.59
CA GLU A 86 5.24 9.76 12.91
C GLU A 86 5.45 9.38 14.39
N GLU A 87 6.65 8.95 14.74
CA GLU A 87 7.01 8.64 16.13
C GLU A 87 6.84 9.85 17.08
N THR A 88 6.92 11.07 16.55
CA THR A 88 6.68 12.33 17.26
C THR A 88 5.22 12.58 17.61
N GLY A 89 4.30 11.76 17.09
CA GLY A 89 2.86 11.95 17.25
C GLY A 89 2.24 12.87 16.18
N ILE A 90 3.03 13.40 15.27
CA ILE A 90 2.54 14.28 14.20
C ILE A 90 1.99 13.43 13.06
N ARG A 91 0.76 13.71 12.65
CA ARG A 91 0.17 13.09 11.46
C ARG A 91 0.76 13.74 10.21
N ASN A 92 1.21 12.90 9.27
CA ASN A 92 1.73 13.37 8.00
C ASN A 92 0.64 14.01 7.16
N GLU A 93 1.05 14.95 6.30
CA GLU A 93 0.23 15.43 5.21
C GLU A 93 0.30 14.46 4.03
N TYR A 94 -0.59 14.59 3.06
CA TYR A 94 -0.47 13.79 1.86
C TYR A 94 0.62 14.34 0.93
N GLY A 95 1.19 13.48 0.17
CA GLY A 95 2.42 13.64 -0.59
C GLY A 95 3.08 12.29 -0.57
N VAL A 96 4.24 12.09 -0.98
CA VAL A 96 4.96 10.80 -1.10
C VAL A 96 4.10 9.52 -1.17
N ARG A 97 4.60 8.46 -1.76
CA ARG A 97 3.80 7.27 -2.10
C ARG A 97 3.35 6.43 -0.90
N HIS A 98 4.20 6.15 0.06
CA HIS A 98 3.90 5.25 1.20
C HIS A 98 3.44 5.98 2.46
N ASN A 99 2.68 7.03 2.32
CA ASN A 99 2.20 7.84 3.43
C ASN A 99 0.78 7.44 3.86
N HIS A 100 0.59 6.17 4.23
CA HIS A 100 -0.69 5.65 4.71
C HIS A 100 -0.49 4.60 5.81
N CYS A 101 -1.47 4.52 6.70
CA CYS A 101 -1.52 3.56 7.78
C CYS A 101 -2.07 2.22 7.28
N LEU A 102 -1.26 1.16 7.32
CA LEU A 102 -1.66 -0.19 6.90
C LEU A 102 -2.68 -0.84 7.87
N THR A 103 -2.84 -0.28 9.07
CA THR A 103 -3.83 -0.74 10.06
C THR A 103 -5.18 -0.07 9.88
N SER A 104 -5.25 1.06 9.12
CA SER A 104 -6.51 1.76 8.87
C SER A 104 -7.56 0.85 8.22
N PRO A 105 -8.74 0.68 8.82
CA PRO A 105 -9.82 -0.13 8.23
C PRO A 105 -10.33 0.47 6.93
N ILE A 106 -10.39 1.80 6.82
CA ILE A 106 -10.80 2.50 5.60
C ILE A 106 -9.80 2.24 4.47
N TYR A 107 -8.49 2.41 4.73
CA TYR A 107 -7.48 2.10 3.72
C TYR A 107 -7.59 0.65 3.25
N ARG A 108 -7.74 -0.29 4.17
CA ARG A 108 -7.89 -1.73 3.83
C ARG A 108 -9.16 -2.02 3.03
N GLU A 109 -10.27 -1.37 3.34
CA GLU A 109 -11.52 -1.48 2.58
C GLU A 109 -11.32 -1.01 1.13
N LYS A 110 -10.78 0.20 0.95
CA LYS A 110 -10.57 0.78 -0.38
C LYS A 110 -9.57 -0.02 -1.21
N VAL A 111 -8.48 -0.49 -0.59
CA VAL A 111 -7.52 -1.40 -1.24
C VAL A 111 -8.20 -2.69 -1.68
N ARG A 112 -9.03 -3.29 -0.83
CA ARG A 112 -9.78 -4.50 -1.18
C ARG A 112 -10.67 -4.25 -2.39
N ASN A 113 -11.40 -3.14 -2.40
CA ASN A 113 -12.33 -2.80 -3.48
C ASN A 113 -11.60 -2.67 -4.83
N ILE A 114 -10.57 -1.82 -4.91
CA ILE A 114 -9.84 -1.64 -6.17
C ILE A 114 -9.12 -2.92 -6.62
N ASN A 115 -8.52 -3.66 -5.69
CA ASN A 115 -7.83 -4.91 -6.03
C ASN A 115 -8.82 -6.00 -6.50
N THR A 116 -10.01 -6.09 -5.91
CA THR A 116 -11.05 -7.02 -6.35
C THR A 116 -11.49 -6.69 -7.77
N LEU A 117 -11.76 -5.42 -8.06
CA LEU A 117 -12.16 -4.98 -9.40
C LEU A 117 -11.08 -5.29 -10.45
N LEU A 118 -9.82 -5.03 -10.14
CA LEU A 118 -8.70 -5.37 -11.02
C LEU A 118 -8.61 -6.89 -11.24
N ALA A 119 -8.69 -7.67 -10.17
CA ALA A 119 -8.60 -9.12 -10.25
C ALA A 119 -9.75 -9.72 -11.08
N GLU A 120 -10.98 -9.30 -10.83
CA GLU A 120 -12.14 -9.76 -11.57
C GLU A 120 -12.06 -9.41 -13.06
N ARG A 121 -11.60 -8.20 -13.38
CA ARG A 121 -11.51 -7.72 -14.75
C ARG A 121 -10.42 -8.41 -15.54
N TYR A 122 -9.24 -8.64 -14.95
CA TYR A 122 -8.05 -9.05 -15.69
C TYR A 122 -7.58 -10.48 -15.43
N LYS A 123 -8.23 -11.26 -14.56
CA LYS A 123 -7.86 -12.66 -14.26
C LYS A 123 -7.74 -13.58 -15.46
N ASN A 124 -8.48 -13.29 -16.53
CA ASN A 124 -8.48 -14.07 -17.76
C ASN A 124 -7.83 -13.33 -18.95
N HIS A 125 -7.24 -12.17 -18.74
CA HIS A 125 -6.61 -11.43 -19.82
C HIS A 125 -5.34 -12.16 -20.30
N PRO A 126 -5.20 -12.48 -21.61
CA PRO A 126 -4.14 -13.37 -22.10
C PRO A 126 -2.72 -12.84 -21.89
N ALA A 127 -2.54 -11.51 -21.82
CA ALA A 127 -1.24 -10.91 -21.53
C ALA A 127 -0.83 -11.05 -20.05
N VAL A 128 -1.78 -11.07 -19.11
CA VAL A 128 -1.48 -11.06 -17.66
C VAL A 128 -0.99 -12.44 -17.23
N LYS A 129 0.28 -12.51 -16.84
CA LYS A 129 0.94 -13.74 -16.40
C LYS A 129 1.27 -13.75 -14.91
N MET A 130 1.40 -12.56 -14.31
CA MET A 130 1.80 -12.42 -12.92
C MET A 130 1.14 -11.18 -12.29
N TRP A 131 0.95 -11.21 -10.98
CA TRP A 131 0.52 -10.06 -10.19
C TRP A 131 1.68 -9.52 -9.34
N HIS A 132 1.86 -8.20 -9.38
CA HIS A 132 2.75 -7.47 -8.48
C HIS A 132 1.89 -6.88 -7.35
N ILE A 133 2.00 -7.43 -6.16
CA ILE A 133 1.15 -7.03 -5.03
C ILE A 133 1.71 -5.78 -4.36
N SER A 134 1.01 -4.64 -4.55
CA SER A 134 1.44 -3.34 -4.04
C SER A 134 2.85 -2.95 -4.53
N ASN A 135 3.66 -2.32 -3.69
CA ASN A 135 5.07 -2.03 -3.95
C ASN A 135 5.78 -1.66 -2.66
N GLU A 136 6.94 -2.24 -2.41
CA GLU A 136 7.90 -1.84 -1.37
C GLU A 136 7.25 -1.49 -0.03
N TYR A 137 6.53 -2.41 0.59
CA TYR A 137 5.95 -2.18 1.90
C TYR A 137 7.02 -1.73 2.90
N CYS A 138 6.88 -0.52 3.42
CA CYS A 138 7.88 0.07 4.31
C CYS A 138 7.27 1.10 5.26
N GLY A 139 8.09 1.54 6.21
CA GLY A 139 7.80 2.61 7.16
C GLY A 139 6.88 2.17 8.30
N GLU A 140 6.83 3.02 9.30
CA GLU A 140 6.12 2.81 10.55
C GLU A 140 4.94 3.76 10.67
N CYS A 141 3.99 3.44 11.52
CA CYS A 141 2.88 4.33 11.87
C CYS A 141 2.58 4.20 13.35
N HIS A 142 2.54 5.33 14.04
CA HIS A 142 2.33 5.41 15.48
C HIS A 142 0.94 5.98 15.86
N CYS A 143 -0.05 5.90 14.95
CA CYS A 143 -1.42 6.32 15.24
C CYS A 143 -2.09 5.39 16.26
N ASP A 144 -3.19 5.85 16.86
CA ASP A 144 -3.91 5.10 17.89
C ASP A 144 -4.32 3.69 17.47
N LEU A 145 -4.70 3.50 16.19
CA LEU A 145 -5.00 2.17 15.65
C LEU A 145 -3.79 1.23 15.69
N CYS A 146 -2.60 1.76 15.36
CA CYS A 146 -1.36 0.99 15.40
C CYS A 146 -0.93 0.71 16.85
N GLN A 147 -1.10 1.68 17.75
CA GLN A 147 -0.80 1.50 19.16
C GLN A 147 -1.69 0.41 19.76
N GLU A 148 -2.99 0.46 19.48
CA GLU A 148 -3.92 -0.57 19.96
C GLU A 148 -3.63 -1.94 19.37
N ALA A 149 -3.38 -2.03 18.08
CA ALA A 149 -3.00 -3.28 17.44
C ALA A 149 -1.71 -3.89 18.03
N PHE A 150 -0.74 -3.05 18.42
CA PHE A 150 0.47 -3.48 19.09
C PHE A 150 0.18 -4.03 20.50
N ARG A 151 -0.66 -3.34 21.29
CA ARG A 151 -1.09 -3.81 22.60
C ARG A 151 -1.84 -5.14 22.53
N GLU A 152 -2.75 -5.27 21.58
CA GLU A 152 -3.50 -6.52 21.37
C GLU A 152 -2.58 -7.68 20.96
N TRP A 153 -1.56 -7.40 20.16
CA TRP A 153 -0.54 -8.39 19.83
C TRP A 153 0.23 -8.81 21.09
N LEU A 154 0.67 -7.85 21.92
CA LEU A 154 1.36 -8.14 23.17
C LEU A 154 0.49 -8.94 24.15
N LYS A 155 -0.79 -8.61 24.30
CA LYS A 155 -1.72 -9.38 25.13
C LYS A 155 -1.75 -10.84 24.71
N LYS A 156 -1.76 -11.13 23.41
CA LYS A 156 -1.72 -12.51 22.92
C LYS A 156 -0.37 -13.20 23.18
N GLU A 157 0.72 -12.47 22.97
CA GLU A 157 2.09 -12.99 23.13
C GLU A 157 2.40 -13.33 24.60
N TYR A 158 1.82 -12.57 25.54
CA TYR A 158 2.06 -12.70 26.96
C TYR A 158 0.87 -13.29 27.72
N ASP A 159 -0.08 -13.94 27.06
CA ASP A 159 -1.27 -14.56 27.67
C ASP A 159 -2.12 -13.56 28.50
N ASN A 160 -2.13 -12.29 28.11
CA ASN A 160 -2.76 -11.18 28.83
C ASN A 160 -2.23 -11.02 30.28
N ASP A 161 -0.98 -11.40 30.52
CA ASP A 161 -0.31 -11.37 31.80
C ASP A 161 0.78 -10.29 31.82
N LEU A 162 0.52 -9.19 32.54
CA LEU A 162 1.45 -8.08 32.70
C LEU A 162 2.66 -8.44 33.57
N GLU A 163 2.55 -9.37 34.52
CA GLU A 163 3.69 -9.81 35.32
C GLU A 163 4.68 -10.57 34.46
N LYS A 164 4.17 -11.45 33.60
CA LYS A 164 4.97 -12.19 32.60
C LYS A 164 5.68 -11.22 31.66
N LEU A 165 5.00 -10.20 31.16
CA LEU A 165 5.57 -9.17 30.30
C LEU A 165 6.65 -8.39 31.05
N ASN A 166 6.37 -7.85 32.22
CA ASN A 166 7.31 -7.10 33.05
C ASN A 166 8.57 -7.89 33.37
N PHE A 167 8.42 -9.18 33.70
CA PHE A 167 9.54 -10.08 33.93
C PHE A 167 10.41 -10.23 32.68
N LYS A 168 9.81 -10.46 31.52
CA LYS A 168 10.52 -10.64 30.27
C LYS A 168 11.21 -9.38 29.77
N TRP A 169 10.59 -8.23 29.97
CA TRP A 169 11.14 -6.94 29.57
C TRP A 169 12.07 -6.33 30.59
N TRP A 170 12.18 -6.93 31.78
CA TRP A 170 13.00 -6.40 32.88
C TRP A 170 12.60 -4.98 33.31
N SER A 171 11.34 -4.61 33.12
CA SER A 171 10.82 -3.26 33.29
C SER A 171 10.95 -2.73 34.73
N GLY A 172 10.91 -3.59 35.71
CA GLY A 172 11.04 -3.21 37.13
C GLY A 172 12.39 -2.64 37.51
N PHE A 173 13.47 -2.90 36.76
CA PHE A 173 14.81 -2.45 37.10
C PHE A 173 14.95 -0.91 37.16
N TRP A 174 14.30 -0.20 36.22
CA TRP A 174 14.30 1.26 36.18
C TRP A 174 13.02 1.89 36.74
N SER A 175 12.27 1.17 37.55
CA SER A 175 10.93 1.58 38.02
C SER A 175 9.91 1.79 36.90
N HIS A 176 10.06 1.11 35.79
CA HIS A 176 9.19 1.15 34.63
C HIS A 176 8.15 0.00 34.63
N GLN A 177 7.80 -0.53 35.81
CA GLN A 177 6.84 -1.61 35.90
C GLN A 177 5.50 -1.19 35.33
N ILE A 178 5.04 -1.93 34.36
CA ILE A 178 3.79 -1.70 33.65
C ILE A 178 2.64 -2.31 34.47
N THR A 179 1.66 -1.51 34.80
CA THR A 179 0.50 -1.90 35.60
C THR A 179 -0.80 -1.89 34.81
N ASP A 180 -0.79 -1.32 33.62
CA ASP A 180 -1.91 -1.28 32.69
C ASP A 180 -1.42 -1.32 31.25
N TRP A 181 -2.10 -2.05 30.37
CA TRP A 181 -1.73 -2.18 28.96
C TRP A 181 -1.68 -0.83 28.22
N SER A 182 -2.48 0.15 28.64
CA SER A 182 -2.49 1.49 28.04
C SER A 182 -1.19 2.27 28.23
N GLN A 183 -0.35 1.86 29.18
CA GLN A 183 0.98 2.45 29.42
C GLN A 183 2.02 2.06 28.34
N ILE A 184 1.70 1.05 27.53
CA ILE A 184 2.61 0.54 26.51
C ILE A 184 2.37 1.27 25.20
N ASN A 185 3.46 1.79 24.62
CA ASN A 185 3.50 2.31 23.26
C ASN A 185 4.42 1.47 22.40
N SER A 186 4.20 1.50 21.08
CA SER A 186 5.14 0.89 20.14
C SER A 186 6.52 1.54 20.26
N PRO A 187 7.61 0.80 20.03
CA PRO A 187 8.96 1.34 20.11
C PRO A 187 9.13 2.58 19.25
N LYS A 188 9.88 3.56 19.75
CA LYS A 188 10.21 4.80 19.07
C LYS A 188 11.69 5.10 19.26
N PHE A 189 12.28 5.87 18.34
CA PHE A 189 13.70 6.23 18.42
C PHE A 189 14.07 6.99 19.72
N ARG A 190 13.12 7.75 20.28
CA ARG A 190 13.31 8.56 21.50
C ARG A 190 12.55 8.01 22.72
N GLY A 191 12.07 6.80 22.67
CA GLY A 191 11.39 6.14 23.77
C GLY A 191 11.65 4.64 23.68
N GLU A 192 12.21 4.09 24.70
CA GLU A 192 12.44 2.65 24.84
C GLU A 192 11.14 1.90 25.14
#